data_f66f98fd2379c14f4d230799411f263d
#
_entry.id   f66f98fd2379c14f4d230799411f263d
#
_cell.length_a   1.000
_cell.length_b   1.000
_cell.length_c   1.000
_cell.angle_alpha   90.00
_cell.angle_beta   90.00
_cell.angle_gamma   90.00
#
_symmetry.space_group_name_H-M   'P 1'
#
loop_
_entity.id
_entity.type
_entity.pdbx_description
1 polymer ?
#
loop_
_entity_poly.entity_id
_entity_poly.type
_entity_poly.pdbx_seq_one_letter_code
_entity_poly.pdbx_strand_id
1 'polypeptide(L)'
;MRLAAAAVALAMAVTACAPSATTSADSGKITLSVWGWGPEANYDKMFAEYEKLHPGIDVDARSFTTATEYDTILSTGLAGDSGPDLAWLRAGANLQPLVEAGRLLPLDTKDVPGLAAYDEKVLRYAKGDKDGKVYGVPFAVQTLQVIYNKKIFADNGLTPPKTYADMISAADKLKAKGIVPFAFGGKDDWMLPIVAGIFGTAHWGGDTFIADVKAKRKKFADPRFVEGIDQLNKLKPYFPDDVAGVSYTDAQILFSSGKAAMFPGGLWELNFFGEHAKGVDLGVFTPPTPEGEGVMPGFTDGSYGVNVKTRHKAEALKFAAWLASKDYGRLFTDTLRIFSAVPGVTSKDPLLNEVSATFAQRGGTYFMNEFAYGNPTSATVFSKALQEMLLGRISAKEAAEQLDKSVATWL
;
A
#
# COMPACT_ATOMS: atom_id res chain seq x y z
N MET A 1 42.68 42.25 -68.96
CA MET A 1 43.15 42.07 -67.57
C MET A 1 42.41 40.89 -67.00
N ARG A 2 43.08 39.74 -66.84
CA ARG A 2 42.52 38.49 -66.33
C ARG A 2 43.03 38.30 -64.90
N LEU A 3 42.15 38.28 -63.92
CA LEU A 3 42.45 37.92 -62.52
C LEU A 3 42.12 36.44 -62.29
N ALA A 4 43.17 35.68 -61.97
CA ALA A 4 43.07 34.30 -61.59
C ALA A 4 42.66 34.20 -60.08
N ALA A 5 41.63 33.45 -59.75
CA ALA A 5 41.26 33.11 -58.39
C ALA A 5 41.85 31.74 -58.02
N ALA A 6 42.74 31.73 -57.05
CA ALA A 6 43.30 30.49 -56.47
C ALA A 6 42.33 29.95 -55.40
N ALA A 7 41.84 28.72 -55.60
CA ALA A 7 41.04 27.99 -54.60
C ALA A 7 41.99 27.22 -53.69
N VAL A 8 42.02 27.58 -52.41
CA VAL A 8 42.67 26.78 -51.33
C VAL A 8 41.69 25.79 -50.81
N ALA A 9 41.94 24.52 -51.07
CA ALA A 9 41.16 23.40 -50.46
C ALA A 9 41.69 23.10 -49.04
N LEU A 10 40.88 23.42 -48.01
CA LEU A 10 41.17 23.10 -46.64
C LEU A 10 40.55 21.72 -46.33
N ALA A 11 41.40 20.69 -46.24
CA ALA A 11 40.97 19.35 -45.81
C ALA A 11 40.74 19.35 -44.30
N MET A 12 39.50 19.36 -43.83
CA MET A 12 39.14 19.08 -42.43
C MET A 12 39.14 17.56 -42.20
N ALA A 13 40.13 17.08 -41.46
CA ALA A 13 40.10 15.72 -40.90
C ALA A 13 39.05 15.68 -39.76
N VAL A 14 37.89 15.09 -40.04
CA VAL A 14 36.88 14.80 -39.04
C VAL A 14 37.33 13.54 -38.31
N THR A 15 37.95 13.72 -37.14
CA THR A 15 38.19 12.60 -36.20
C THR A 15 36.85 12.22 -35.59
N ALA A 16 36.24 11.16 -36.10
CA ALA A 16 35.07 10.52 -35.50
C ALA A 16 35.47 9.88 -34.17
N CYS A 17 35.18 10.57 -33.06
CA CYS A 17 35.13 9.90 -31.76
C CYS A 17 33.88 8.98 -31.76
N ALA A 18 34.09 7.72 -32.08
CA ALA A 18 33.08 6.71 -31.77
C ALA A 18 32.91 6.66 -30.24
N PRO A 19 31.68 6.74 -29.70
CA PRO A 19 31.49 6.45 -28.30
C PRO A 19 31.94 5.00 -28.06
N SER A 20 32.92 4.84 -27.18
CA SER A 20 33.28 3.54 -26.65
C SER A 20 32.03 2.95 -26.01
N ALA A 21 31.41 1.99 -26.67
CA ALA A 21 30.44 1.12 -26.02
C ALA A 21 31.22 0.46 -24.87
N THR A 22 30.96 0.89 -23.64
CA THR A 22 31.31 0.11 -22.47
C THR A 22 30.52 -1.18 -22.59
N THR A 23 31.12 -2.20 -23.15
CA THR A 23 30.69 -3.56 -22.97
C THR A 23 30.80 -3.81 -21.47
N SER A 24 29.66 -3.72 -20.76
CA SER A 24 29.52 -4.38 -19.47
C SER A 24 29.95 -5.81 -19.69
N ALA A 25 31.00 -6.22 -18.98
CA ALA A 25 31.45 -7.60 -18.99
C ALA A 25 30.21 -8.43 -18.65
N ASP A 26 29.80 -9.30 -19.59
CA ASP A 26 28.76 -10.28 -19.35
C ASP A 26 29.24 -11.13 -18.16
N SER A 27 28.65 -10.93 -17.00
CA SER A 27 29.02 -11.60 -15.76
C SER A 27 28.69 -13.09 -15.82
N GLY A 28 28.09 -13.58 -16.90
CA GLY A 28 27.56 -14.92 -17.03
C GLY A 28 26.35 -15.19 -16.10
N LYS A 29 25.87 -14.17 -15.41
CA LYS A 29 24.69 -14.26 -14.54
C LYS A 29 23.42 -13.90 -15.31
N ILE A 30 22.32 -14.50 -14.90
CA ILE A 30 20.98 -14.12 -15.35
C ILE A 30 20.48 -12.98 -14.44
N THR A 31 20.10 -11.85 -15.02
CA THR A 31 19.48 -10.74 -14.29
C THR A 31 17.97 -10.88 -14.34
N LEU A 32 17.32 -10.98 -13.17
CA LEU A 32 15.87 -10.91 -13.00
C LEU A 32 15.47 -9.49 -12.66
N SER A 33 14.67 -8.86 -13.49
CA SER A 33 14.13 -7.52 -13.21
C SER A 33 12.85 -7.63 -12.38
N VAL A 34 12.79 -6.88 -11.26
CA VAL A 34 11.66 -6.86 -10.33
C VAL A 34 11.20 -5.43 -10.11
N TRP A 35 9.95 -5.13 -10.48
CA TRP A 35 9.41 -3.78 -10.28
C TRP A 35 8.44 -3.76 -9.10
N GLY A 36 8.50 -2.67 -8.32
CA GLY A 36 7.62 -2.46 -7.18
C GLY A 36 7.48 -0.98 -6.82
N TRP A 37 6.91 -0.70 -5.68
CA TRP A 37 6.87 0.65 -5.09
C TRP A 37 7.44 0.63 -3.67
N GLY A 38 7.85 1.80 -3.16
CA GLY A 38 8.46 1.95 -1.83
C GLY A 38 10.00 2.05 -1.89
N PRO A 39 10.69 1.99 -0.76
CA PRO A 39 12.14 2.20 -0.70
C PRO A 39 12.93 1.07 -1.38
N GLU A 40 13.60 1.37 -2.48
CA GLU A 40 14.38 0.42 -3.29
C GLU A 40 15.46 -0.29 -2.45
N ALA A 41 16.16 0.43 -1.59
CA ALA A 41 17.21 -0.13 -0.72
C ALA A 41 16.71 -1.28 0.18
N ASN A 42 15.42 -1.33 0.50
CA ASN A 42 14.85 -2.42 1.26
C ASN A 42 14.70 -3.69 0.41
N TYR A 43 14.39 -3.55 -0.88
CA TYR A 43 14.31 -4.67 -1.83
C TYR A 43 15.68 -5.22 -2.13
N ASP A 44 16.66 -4.35 -2.41
CA ASP A 44 18.06 -4.73 -2.64
C ASP A 44 18.58 -5.57 -1.47
N LYS A 45 18.35 -5.11 -0.24
CA LYS A 45 18.74 -5.84 0.96
C LYS A 45 18.08 -7.22 1.05
N MET A 46 16.79 -7.32 0.74
CA MET A 46 16.06 -8.58 0.81
C MET A 46 16.48 -9.53 -0.32
N PHE A 47 16.63 -9.02 -1.54
CA PHE A 47 16.93 -9.86 -2.72
C PHE A 47 18.38 -10.30 -2.75
N ALA A 48 19.30 -9.54 -2.15
CA ALA A 48 20.69 -9.98 -1.95
C ALA A 48 20.81 -11.31 -1.17
N GLU A 49 19.82 -11.67 -0.33
CA GLU A 49 19.81 -12.98 0.33
C GLU A 49 19.49 -14.11 -0.67
N TYR A 50 18.64 -13.87 -1.66
CA TYR A 50 18.39 -14.81 -2.74
C TYR A 50 19.63 -15.01 -3.62
N GLU A 51 20.33 -13.93 -3.96
CA GLU A 51 21.56 -13.97 -4.78
C GLU A 51 22.67 -14.77 -4.13
N LYS A 52 22.80 -14.67 -2.78
CA LYS A 52 23.77 -15.50 -2.02
C LYS A 52 23.47 -17.00 -2.16
N LEU A 53 22.19 -17.37 -2.21
CA LEU A 53 21.75 -18.76 -2.38
C LEU A 53 21.85 -19.22 -3.85
N HIS A 54 21.84 -18.27 -4.79
CA HIS A 54 21.83 -18.51 -6.24
C HIS A 54 22.88 -17.64 -6.95
N PRO A 55 24.19 -17.94 -6.84
CA PRO A 55 25.27 -17.07 -7.35
C PRO A 55 25.24 -16.80 -8.85
N GLY A 56 24.48 -17.59 -9.63
CA GLY A 56 24.24 -17.35 -11.07
C GLY A 56 23.10 -16.38 -11.38
N ILE A 57 22.44 -15.84 -10.37
CA ILE A 57 21.32 -14.89 -10.50
C ILE A 57 21.72 -13.55 -9.92
N ASP A 58 21.29 -12.49 -10.58
CA ASP A 58 21.30 -11.10 -10.12
C ASP A 58 19.87 -10.58 -10.15
N VAL A 59 19.43 -9.83 -9.13
CA VAL A 59 18.05 -9.33 -9.03
C VAL A 59 18.06 -7.82 -9.07
N ASP A 60 17.71 -7.28 -10.23
CA ASP A 60 17.61 -5.83 -10.45
C ASP A 60 16.23 -5.32 -9.96
N ALA A 61 16.20 -4.80 -8.75
CA ALA A 61 15.01 -4.20 -8.17
C ALA A 61 14.85 -2.75 -8.65
N ARG A 62 13.69 -2.43 -9.18
CA ARG A 62 13.32 -1.06 -9.53
C ARG A 62 12.09 -0.62 -8.79
N SER A 63 12.22 0.47 -8.07
CA SER A 63 11.13 1.04 -7.27
C SER A 63 10.61 2.36 -7.85
N PHE A 64 9.31 2.59 -7.66
CA PHE A 64 8.62 3.80 -8.09
C PHE A 64 8.08 4.53 -6.86
N THR A 65 8.02 5.86 -6.96
CA THR A 65 7.74 6.73 -5.81
C THR A 65 6.31 6.54 -5.27
N THR A 66 5.34 6.35 -6.17
CA THR A 66 3.95 6.18 -5.78
C THR A 66 3.31 4.95 -6.43
N ALA A 67 2.35 4.33 -5.75
CA ALA A 67 1.62 3.20 -6.29
C ALA A 67 0.82 3.55 -7.55
N THR A 68 0.30 4.78 -7.67
CA THR A 68 -0.48 5.23 -8.84
C THR A 68 0.40 5.43 -10.08
N GLU A 69 1.58 6.02 -9.92
CA GLU A 69 2.58 6.12 -10.98
C GLU A 69 3.02 4.73 -11.44
N TYR A 70 3.32 3.87 -10.47
CA TYR A 70 3.72 2.50 -10.71
C TYR A 70 2.67 1.71 -11.53
N ASP A 71 1.39 1.76 -11.16
CA ASP A 71 0.32 1.05 -11.86
C ASP A 71 0.27 1.41 -13.36
N THR A 72 0.49 2.69 -13.69
CA THR A 72 0.50 3.17 -15.09
C THR A 72 1.72 2.65 -15.85
N ILE A 73 2.90 2.73 -15.24
CA ILE A 73 4.16 2.28 -15.83
C ILE A 73 4.16 0.77 -16.00
N LEU A 74 3.72 0.02 -14.98
CA LEU A 74 3.62 -1.42 -15.02
C LEU A 74 2.68 -1.90 -16.13
N SER A 75 1.48 -1.32 -16.21
CA SER A 75 0.50 -1.69 -17.24
C SER A 75 1.08 -1.49 -18.65
N THR A 76 1.78 -0.37 -18.88
CA THR A 76 2.44 -0.07 -20.15
C THR A 76 3.60 -1.03 -20.44
N GLY A 77 4.47 -1.28 -19.45
CA GLY A 77 5.60 -2.19 -19.57
C GLY A 77 5.18 -3.62 -19.89
N LEU A 78 4.17 -4.13 -19.17
CA LEU A 78 3.63 -5.49 -19.40
C LEU A 78 2.86 -5.61 -20.72
N ALA A 79 2.30 -4.51 -21.24
CA ALA A 79 1.66 -4.51 -22.56
C ALA A 79 2.71 -4.62 -23.68
N GLY A 80 3.85 -3.94 -23.55
CA GLY A 80 5.00 -4.00 -24.45
C GLY A 80 5.95 -5.14 -24.13
N ASP A 81 7.23 -4.95 -24.49
CA ASP A 81 8.32 -5.90 -24.25
C ASP A 81 9.35 -5.35 -23.25
N SER A 82 9.03 -4.23 -22.59
CA SER A 82 9.88 -3.52 -21.63
C SER A 82 9.47 -3.74 -20.17
N GLY A 83 8.52 -4.65 -19.92
CA GLY A 83 8.08 -4.98 -18.58
C GLY A 83 9.11 -5.85 -17.81
N PRO A 84 9.01 -5.89 -16.47
CA PRO A 84 9.90 -6.68 -15.63
C PRO A 84 9.61 -8.18 -15.76
N ASP A 85 10.53 -9.01 -15.25
CA ASP A 85 10.29 -10.46 -15.10
C ASP A 85 9.26 -10.76 -14.02
N LEU A 86 9.35 -10.03 -12.89
CA LEU A 86 8.36 -10.07 -11.81
C LEU A 86 7.91 -8.65 -11.45
N ALA A 87 6.69 -8.55 -10.98
CA ALA A 87 6.10 -7.29 -10.56
C ALA A 87 5.33 -7.41 -9.26
N TRP A 88 5.36 -6.37 -8.44
CA TRP A 88 4.39 -6.19 -7.38
C TRP A 88 3.04 -5.87 -8.00
N LEU A 89 2.04 -6.64 -7.64
CA LEU A 89 0.67 -6.50 -8.11
C LEU A 89 -0.20 -6.04 -6.94
N ARG A 90 -1.05 -5.09 -7.17
CA ARG A 90 -2.06 -4.71 -6.18
C ARG A 90 -3.11 -5.81 -6.09
N ALA A 91 -3.70 -5.95 -4.89
CA ALA A 91 -4.64 -7.03 -4.61
C ALA A 91 -6.03 -6.81 -5.24
N GLY A 92 -6.78 -7.88 -5.43
CA GLY A 92 -8.20 -7.88 -5.78
C GLY A 92 -8.50 -7.20 -7.11
N ALA A 93 -9.36 -6.18 -7.10
CA ALA A 93 -9.83 -5.49 -8.31
C ALA A 93 -8.72 -4.91 -9.19
N ASN A 94 -7.62 -4.45 -8.59
CA ASN A 94 -6.50 -3.86 -9.34
C ASN A 94 -5.68 -4.91 -10.11
N LEU A 95 -5.74 -6.17 -9.71
CA LEU A 95 -5.11 -7.29 -10.40
C LEU A 95 -5.84 -7.65 -11.71
N GLN A 96 -7.17 -7.53 -11.72
CA GLN A 96 -8.01 -8.10 -12.78
C GLN A 96 -7.70 -7.59 -14.19
N PRO A 97 -7.43 -6.29 -14.45
CA PRO A 97 -7.08 -5.82 -15.78
C PRO A 97 -5.83 -6.50 -16.36
N LEU A 98 -4.83 -6.83 -15.51
CA LEU A 98 -3.60 -7.50 -15.95
C LEU A 98 -3.86 -8.98 -16.26
N VAL A 99 -4.69 -9.64 -15.44
CA VAL A 99 -5.10 -11.03 -15.66
C VAL A 99 -5.92 -11.15 -16.92
N GLU A 100 -6.94 -10.32 -17.10
CA GLU A 100 -7.82 -10.31 -18.28
C GLU A 100 -7.07 -10.02 -19.59
N ALA A 101 -6.06 -9.18 -19.51
CA ALA A 101 -5.18 -8.89 -20.66
C ALA A 101 -4.13 -9.98 -20.91
N GLY A 102 -4.09 -11.06 -20.10
CA GLY A 102 -3.14 -12.17 -20.23
C GLY A 102 -1.68 -11.77 -20.02
N ARG A 103 -1.42 -10.81 -19.12
CA ARG A 103 -0.07 -10.28 -18.88
C ARG A 103 0.73 -11.10 -17.88
N LEU A 104 0.10 -11.94 -17.09
CA LEU A 104 0.67 -12.66 -15.97
C LEU A 104 0.61 -14.18 -16.21
N LEU A 105 1.62 -14.90 -15.71
CA LEU A 105 1.60 -16.34 -15.66
C LEU A 105 0.70 -16.81 -14.51
N PRO A 106 -0.21 -17.75 -14.72
CA PRO A 106 -0.86 -18.46 -13.63
C PRO A 106 0.19 -19.29 -12.88
N LEU A 107 0.14 -19.21 -11.54
CA LEU A 107 1.01 -19.94 -10.64
C LEU A 107 0.26 -21.10 -9.99
N ASP A 108 0.91 -22.24 -9.88
CA ASP A 108 0.37 -23.40 -9.16
C ASP A 108 1.36 -23.93 -8.11
N THR A 109 0.94 -24.91 -7.34
CA THR A 109 1.76 -25.51 -6.28
C THR A 109 2.89 -26.39 -6.81
N LYS A 110 2.92 -26.72 -8.10
CA LYS A 110 4.04 -27.41 -8.72
C LYS A 110 5.19 -26.46 -8.97
N ASP A 111 4.90 -25.25 -9.46
CA ASP A 111 5.89 -24.22 -9.73
C ASP A 111 6.28 -23.44 -8.45
N VAL A 112 5.29 -23.19 -7.56
CA VAL A 112 5.44 -22.46 -6.30
C VAL A 112 4.84 -23.26 -5.14
N PRO A 113 5.56 -24.26 -4.60
CA PRO A 113 5.02 -25.18 -3.58
C PRO A 113 4.47 -24.47 -2.32
N GLY A 114 5.05 -23.34 -1.95
CA GLY A 114 4.63 -22.53 -0.79
C GLY A 114 3.18 -22.08 -0.85
N LEU A 115 2.58 -21.95 -2.05
CA LEU A 115 1.17 -21.55 -2.21
C LEU A 115 0.18 -22.52 -1.52
N ALA A 116 0.54 -23.79 -1.36
CA ALA A 116 -0.31 -24.78 -0.69
C ALA A 116 -0.57 -24.46 0.79
N ALA A 117 0.26 -23.64 1.41
CA ALA A 117 0.13 -23.29 2.83
C ALA A 117 -0.71 -22.04 3.08
N TYR A 118 -0.99 -21.22 2.06
CA TYR A 118 -1.74 -19.98 2.24
C TYR A 118 -3.23 -20.24 2.49
N ASP A 119 -3.81 -19.46 3.39
CA ASP A 119 -5.25 -19.42 3.60
C ASP A 119 -5.97 -18.86 2.36
N GLU A 120 -7.12 -19.43 2.01
CA GLU A 120 -7.95 -18.97 0.89
C GLU A 120 -8.37 -17.50 1.06
N LYS A 121 -8.54 -17.02 2.29
CA LYS A 121 -8.84 -15.61 2.59
C LYS A 121 -7.73 -14.65 2.09
N VAL A 122 -6.50 -15.14 2.01
CA VAL A 122 -5.34 -14.38 1.48
C VAL A 122 -5.19 -14.61 -0.01
N LEU A 123 -5.24 -15.87 -0.47
CA LEU A 123 -5.06 -16.23 -1.87
C LEU A 123 -6.11 -15.62 -2.79
N ARG A 124 -7.36 -15.47 -2.34
CA ARG A 124 -8.44 -14.92 -3.17
C ARG A 124 -8.10 -13.57 -3.80
N TYR A 125 -7.28 -12.74 -3.13
CA TYR A 125 -6.87 -11.43 -3.62
C TYR A 125 -5.74 -11.47 -4.66
N ALA A 126 -5.14 -12.64 -4.86
CA ALA A 126 -4.15 -12.92 -5.91
C ALA A 126 -4.72 -13.80 -7.04
N LYS A 127 -6.03 -14.04 -7.05
CA LYS A 127 -6.72 -14.84 -8.05
C LYS A 127 -7.38 -14.01 -9.13
N GLY A 128 -7.47 -14.57 -10.32
CA GLY A 128 -8.33 -14.05 -11.38
C GLY A 128 -9.80 -14.35 -11.07
N ASP A 129 -10.65 -13.33 -11.16
CA ASP A 129 -12.08 -13.44 -10.81
C ASP A 129 -12.84 -14.41 -11.73
N LYS A 130 -12.42 -14.54 -13.01
CA LYS A 130 -13.10 -15.36 -14.01
C LYS A 130 -12.69 -16.82 -14.00
N ASP A 131 -11.43 -17.12 -13.68
CA ASP A 131 -10.87 -18.47 -13.81
C ASP A 131 -10.40 -19.09 -12.49
N GLY A 132 -10.38 -18.30 -11.41
CA GLY A 132 -10.00 -18.72 -10.07
C GLY A 132 -8.52 -19.11 -9.90
N LYS A 133 -7.69 -18.92 -10.94
CA LYS A 133 -6.26 -19.26 -10.88
C LYS A 133 -5.49 -18.20 -10.08
N VAL A 134 -4.42 -18.62 -9.42
CA VAL A 134 -3.52 -17.71 -8.70
C VAL A 134 -2.55 -17.07 -9.71
N TYR A 135 -2.38 -15.75 -9.63
CA TYR A 135 -1.52 -14.97 -10.52
C TYR A 135 -0.39 -14.24 -9.79
N GLY A 136 -0.26 -14.46 -8.48
CA GLY A 136 0.83 -13.89 -7.72
C GLY A 136 1.03 -14.57 -6.38
N VAL A 137 2.22 -14.43 -5.82
CA VAL A 137 2.58 -14.85 -4.46
C VAL A 137 2.21 -13.72 -3.51
N PRO A 138 1.19 -13.85 -2.63
CA PRO A 138 0.86 -12.79 -1.67
C PRO A 138 2.05 -12.49 -0.77
N PHE A 139 2.39 -11.21 -0.56
CA PHE A 139 3.56 -10.83 0.22
C PHE A 139 3.22 -10.21 1.58
N ALA A 140 2.16 -9.43 1.71
CA ALA A 140 1.85 -8.69 2.92
C ALA A 140 0.39 -8.77 3.34
N VAL A 141 0.20 -8.73 4.67
CA VAL A 141 -1.07 -8.40 5.31
C VAL A 141 -0.89 -7.10 6.06
N GLN A 142 -1.69 -6.11 5.71
CA GLN A 142 -1.73 -4.81 6.36
C GLN A 142 -2.84 -4.77 7.40
N THR A 143 -2.62 -3.99 8.46
CA THR A 143 -3.64 -3.56 9.40
C THR A 143 -3.71 -2.04 9.44
N LEU A 144 -4.88 -1.51 9.76
CA LEU A 144 -5.16 -0.08 9.79
C LEU A 144 -5.50 0.33 11.22
N GLN A 145 -4.78 1.32 11.75
CA GLN A 145 -4.86 1.75 13.14
C GLN A 145 -4.47 3.21 13.30
N VAL A 146 -4.51 3.71 14.52
CA VAL A 146 -3.86 4.97 14.90
C VAL A 146 -2.52 4.64 15.52
N ILE A 147 -1.45 5.16 14.94
CA ILE A 147 -0.09 5.15 15.48
C ILE A 147 0.07 6.41 16.35
N TYR A 148 0.68 6.31 17.52
CA TYR A 148 0.88 7.46 18.39
C TYR A 148 2.31 7.53 18.93
N ASN A 149 2.75 8.74 19.24
CA ASN A 149 4.02 9.03 19.89
C ASN A 149 3.88 8.87 21.40
N LYS A 150 4.44 7.79 21.97
CA LYS A 150 4.36 7.48 23.40
C LYS A 150 4.95 8.59 24.26
N LYS A 151 6.03 9.25 23.79
CA LYS A 151 6.64 10.36 24.54
C LYS A 151 5.69 11.56 24.64
N ILE A 152 5.05 11.97 23.55
CA ILE A 152 4.06 13.07 23.58
C ILE A 152 2.92 12.71 24.52
N PHE A 153 2.44 11.46 24.49
CA PHE A 153 1.39 11.02 25.39
C PHE A 153 1.84 11.10 26.85
N ALA A 154 3.02 10.55 27.20
CA ALA A 154 3.55 10.58 28.55
C ALA A 154 3.77 12.02 29.06
N ASP A 155 4.39 12.88 28.25
CA ASP A 155 4.66 14.30 28.61
C ASP A 155 3.36 15.10 28.87
N ASN A 156 2.24 14.61 28.33
CA ASN A 156 0.93 15.23 28.50
C ASN A 156 0.02 14.48 29.49
N GLY A 157 0.54 13.44 30.17
CA GLY A 157 -0.25 12.61 31.09
C GLY A 157 -1.43 11.91 30.38
N LEU A 158 -1.19 11.43 29.16
CA LEU A 158 -2.17 10.70 28.34
C LEU A 158 -1.80 9.21 28.30
N THR A 159 -2.81 8.39 28.13
CA THR A 159 -2.71 6.96 27.83
C THR A 159 -3.49 6.66 26.56
N PRO A 160 -3.23 5.54 25.85
CA PRO A 160 -4.08 5.13 24.73
C PRO A 160 -5.54 5.12 25.12
N PRO A 161 -6.43 5.75 24.33
CA PRO A 161 -7.84 5.90 24.66
C PRO A 161 -8.56 4.55 24.69
N LYS A 162 -9.37 4.32 25.72
CA LYS A 162 -10.21 3.12 25.88
C LYS A 162 -11.66 3.38 25.48
N THR A 163 -12.07 4.64 25.51
CA THR A 163 -13.41 5.08 25.12
C THR A 163 -13.32 6.21 24.08
N TYR A 164 -14.39 6.42 23.34
CA TYR A 164 -14.49 7.55 22.41
C TYR A 164 -14.28 8.89 23.12
N ALA A 165 -14.87 9.04 24.32
CA ALA A 165 -14.70 10.24 25.13
C ALA A 165 -13.22 10.47 25.54
N ASP A 166 -12.48 9.41 25.87
CA ASP A 166 -11.04 9.51 26.16
C ASP A 166 -10.26 10.00 24.93
N MET A 167 -10.61 9.50 23.74
CA MET A 167 -9.95 9.89 22.49
C MET A 167 -10.16 11.39 22.19
N ILE A 168 -11.39 11.86 22.32
CA ILE A 168 -11.72 13.27 22.13
C ILE A 168 -11.06 14.14 23.20
N SER A 169 -11.11 13.74 24.47
CA SER A 169 -10.46 14.46 25.58
C SER A 169 -8.94 14.56 25.39
N ALA A 170 -8.30 13.49 24.92
CA ALA A 170 -6.88 13.52 24.58
C ALA A 170 -6.58 14.49 23.44
N ALA A 171 -7.41 14.47 22.39
CA ALA A 171 -7.28 15.39 21.27
C ALA A 171 -7.47 16.86 21.67
N ASP A 172 -8.47 17.15 22.50
CA ASP A 172 -8.68 18.52 23.06
C ASP A 172 -7.48 19.01 23.87
N LYS A 173 -6.94 18.14 24.73
CA LYS A 173 -5.77 18.47 25.58
C LYS A 173 -4.52 18.74 24.74
N LEU A 174 -4.27 17.94 23.69
CA LEU A 174 -3.16 18.14 22.77
C LEU A 174 -3.32 19.46 22.00
N LYS A 175 -4.51 19.70 21.44
CA LYS A 175 -4.82 20.91 20.68
C LYS A 175 -4.67 22.17 21.54
N ALA A 176 -5.10 22.15 22.79
CA ALA A 176 -4.94 23.27 23.73
C ALA A 176 -3.48 23.62 24.01
N LYS A 177 -2.55 22.67 23.78
CA LYS A 177 -1.09 22.86 23.90
C LYS A 177 -0.40 23.19 22.57
N GLY A 178 -1.15 23.39 21.48
CA GLY A 178 -0.62 23.66 20.16
C GLY A 178 -0.02 22.44 19.44
N ILE A 179 -0.34 21.23 19.92
CA ILE A 179 0.08 19.98 19.29
C ILE A 179 -1.07 19.51 18.39
N VAL A 180 -0.80 19.26 17.11
CA VAL A 180 -1.79 18.69 16.20
C VAL A 180 -2.18 17.30 16.71
N PRO A 181 -3.45 17.04 17.06
CA PRO A 181 -3.83 15.73 17.58
C PRO A 181 -3.59 14.59 16.59
N PHE A 182 -4.08 14.71 15.35
CA PHE A 182 -3.92 13.70 14.31
C PHE A 182 -3.24 14.30 13.08
N ALA A 183 -2.05 13.80 12.72
CA ALA A 183 -1.42 14.09 11.45
C ALA A 183 -2.15 13.35 10.34
N PHE A 184 -2.91 14.08 9.55
CA PHE A 184 -3.65 13.56 8.41
C PHE A 184 -3.64 14.56 7.28
N GLY A 185 -3.58 14.08 6.03
CA GLY A 185 -3.63 14.87 4.82
C GLY A 185 -4.64 14.29 3.83
N GLY A 186 -5.59 15.13 3.37
CA GLY A 186 -6.66 14.76 2.46
C GLY A 186 -6.38 15.11 1.00
N LYS A 187 -5.18 15.67 0.69
CA LYS A 187 -4.78 15.98 -0.68
C LYS A 187 -4.56 14.72 -1.52
N ASP A 188 -3.89 13.73 -0.93
CA ASP A 188 -3.70 12.42 -1.54
C ASP A 188 -4.93 11.57 -1.24
N ASP A 189 -5.86 11.55 -2.18
CA ASP A 189 -7.23 11.09 -2.01
C ASP A 189 -7.37 9.61 -1.62
N TRP A 190 -6.36 8.78 -1.92
CA TRP A 190 -6.31 7.36 -1.56
C TRP A 190 -6.29 7.12 -0.03
N MET A 191 -5.77 8.07 0.75
CA MET A 191 -5.77 7.99 2.22
C MET A 191 -7.17 8.18 2.83
N LEU A 192 -8.07 8.85 2.14
CA LEU A 192 -9.40 9.17 2.68
C LEU A 192 -10.25 7.94 3.01
N PRO A 193 -10.41 6.94 2.11
CA PRO A 193 -11.10 5.70 2.45
C PRO A 193 -10.41 4.90 3.55
N ILE A 194 -9.07 4.97 3.65
CA ILE A 194 -8.28 4.31 4.70
C ILE A 194 -8.63 4.91 6.06
N VAL A 195 -8.56 6.23 6.18
CA VAL A 195 -8.86 6.92 7.45
C VAL A 195 -10.33 6.80 7.81
N ALA A 196 -11.24 6.85 6.81
CA ALA A 196 -12.66 6.54 7.02
C ALA A 196 -12.84 5.10 7.54
N GLY A 197 -12.08 4.13 7.03
CA GLY A 197 -12.07 2.75 7.53
C GLY A 197 -11.57 2.64 8.97
N ILE A 198 -10.48 3.33 9.31
CA ILE A 198 -9.90 3.32 10.66
C ILE A 198 -10.92 3.79 11.71
N PHE A 199 -11.58 4.91 11.47
CA PHE A 199 -12.52 5.49 12.44
C PHE A 199 -13.95 4.96 12.31
N GLY A 200 -14.33 4.43 11.13
CA GLY A 200 -15.71 4.09 10.85
C GLY A 200 -16.08 2.61 10.97
N THR A 201 -15.13 1.67 10.78
CA THR A 201 -15.45 0.23 10.63
C THR A 201 -16.29 -0.32 11.79
N ALA A 202 -16.01 0.06 13.02
CA ALA A 202 -16.79 -0.38 14.17
C ALA A 202 -18.23 0.19 14.18
N HIS A 203 -18.44 1.40 13.64
CA HIS A 203 -19.78 2.01 13.55
C HIS A 203 -20.73 1.21 12.66
N TRP A 204 -20.26 0.78 11.47
CA TRP A 204 -21.14 0.05 10.54
C TRP A 204 -21.20 -1.45 10.76
N GLY A 205 -20.37 -2.00 11.66
CA GLY A 205 -20.43 -3.42 12.03
C GLY A 205 -19.53 -4.32 11.18
N GLY A 206 -18.44 -3.77 10.60
CA GLY A 206 -17.35 -4.53 9.99
C GLY A 206 -17.78 -5.54 8.94
N ASP A 207 -17.31 -6.79 9.07
CA ASP A 207 -17.49 -7.86 8.08
C ASP A 207 -18.97 -8.23 7.86
N THR A 208 -19.82 -8.11 8.88
CA THR A 208 -21.26 -8.34 8.75
C THR A 208 -21.89 -7.35 7.77
N PHE A 209 -21.53 -6.07 7.87
CA PHE A 209 -22.02 -5.05 6.94
C PHE A 209 -21.53 -5.32 5.51
N ILE A 210 -20.25 -5.67 5.34
CA ILE A 210 -19.68 -6.04 4.03
C ILE A 210 -20.47 -7.20 3.41
N ALA A 211 -20.75 -8.25 4.18
CA ALA A 211 -21.53 -9.39 3.73
C ALA A 211 -22.97 -9.00 3.35
N ASP A 212 -23.60 -8.10 4.11
CA ASP A 212 -24.94 -7.61 3.84
C ASP A 212 -25.00 -6.77 2.55
N VAL A 213 -23.99 -5.93 2.29
CA VAL A 213 -23.90 -5.14 1.04
C VAL A 213 -23.72 -6.08 -0.16
N LYS A 214 -22.78 -7.04 -0.07
CA LYS A 214 -22.57 -8.04 -1.13
C LYS A 214 -23.82 -8.87 -1.42
N ALA A 215 -24.59 -9.18 -0.39
CA ALA A 215 -25.87 -9.89 -0.55
C ALA A 215 -27.04 -8.97 -0.92
N LYS A 216 -26.79 -7.69 -1.18
CA LYS A 216 -27.79 -6.65 -1.53
C LYS A 216 -28.86 -6.45 -0.44
N ARG A 217 -28.57 -6.83 0.81
CA ARG A 217 -29.48 -6.60 1.97
C ARG A 217 -29.32 -5.21 2.55
N LYS A 218 -28.14 -4.61 2.40
CA LYS A 218 -27.81 -3.23 2.81
C LYS A 218 -27.17 -2.45 1.68
N LYS A 219 -27.09 -1.14 1.86
CA LYS A 219 -26.42 -0.18 1.00
C LYS A 219 -25.45 0.67 1.82
N PHE A 220 -24.52 1.35 1.18
CA PHE A 220 -23.61 2.30 1.85
C PHE A 220 -24.34 3.52 2.40
N ALA A 221 -25.51 3.89 1.86
CA ALA A 221 -26.36 4.91 2.45
C ALA A 221 -27.05 4.46 3.76
N ASP A 222 -26.76 3.28 4.30
CA ASP A 222 -27.20 2.86 5.65
C ASP A 222 -26.72 3.89 6.69
N PRO A 223 -27.59 4.34 7.63
CA PRO A 223 -27.24 5.36 8.61
C PRO A 223 -25.97 5.07 9.40
N ARG A 224 -25.68 3.81 9.72
CA ARG A 224 -24.49 3.44 10.48
C ARG A 224 -23.21 3.59 9.65
N PHE A 225 -23.27 3.33 8.33
CA PHE A 225 -22.13 3.59 7.45
C PHE A 225 -21.91 5.08 7.28
N VAL A 226 -23.00 5.83 7.05
CA VAL A 226 -22.95 7.29 6.95
C VAL A 226 -22.35 7.90 8.22
N GLU A 227 -22.76 7.43 9.41
CA GLU A 227 -22.18 7.89 10.68
C GLU A 227 -20.69 7.55 10.80
N GLY A 228 -20.29 6.36 10.34
CA GLY A 228 -18.90 5.94 10.34
C GLY A 228 -18.00 6.82 9.49
N ILE A 229 -18.42 7.17 8.28
CA ILE A 229 -17.62 8.06 7.42
C ILE A 229 -17.68 9.52 7.87
N ASP A 230 -18.77 9.94 8.54
CA ASP A 230 -18.91 11.27 9.12
C ASP A 230 -17.95 11.52 10.29
N GLN A 231 -17.30 10.47 10.82
CA GLN A 231 -16.21 10.65 11.78
C GLN A 231 -15.10 11.56 11.24
N LEU A 232 -14.85 11.55 9.93
CA LEU A 232 -13.89 12.47 9.31
C LEU A 232 -14.27 13.94 9.53
N ASN A 233 -15.54 14.29 9.42
CA ASN A 233 -16.05 15.65 9.69
C ASN A 233 -15.97 15.96 11.20
N LYS A 234 -16.37 15.02 12.07
CA LYS A 234 -16.35 15.19 13.53
C LYS A 234 -14.91 15.36 14.04
N LEU A 235 -13.93 14.69 13.42
CA LEU A 235 -12.52 14.78 13.78
C LEU A 235 -11.77 15.90 13.06
N LYS A 236 -12.37 16.56 12.06
CA LYS A 236 -11.75 17.66 11.32
C LYS A 236 -11.12 18.75 12.21
N PRO A 237 -11.72 19.16 13.36
CA PRO A 237 -11.09 20.12 14.26
C PRO A 237 -9.76 19.69 14.87
N TYR A 238 -9.42 18.39 14.78
CA TYR A 238 -8.21 17.77 15.35
C TYR A 238 -7.19 17.38 14.28
N PHE A 239 -7.49 17.61 13.01
CA PHE A 239 -6.55 17.49 11.89
C PHE A 239 -5.77 18.79 11.69
N PRO A 240 -4.71 18.83 10.87
CA PRO A 240 -4.05 20.06 10.47
C PRO A 240 -5.05 21.05 9.83
N ASP A 241 -4.77 22.33 9.98
CA ASP A 241 -5.51 23.36 9.24
C ASP A 241 -5.42 23.08 7.74
N ASP A 242 -6.50 23.36 6.99
CA ASP A 242 -6.62 23.05 5.56
C ASP A 242 -6.27 21.59 5.23
N VAL A 243 -6.79 20.65 6.00
CA VAL A 243 -6.51 19.19 5.87
C VAL A 243 -6.65 18.68 4.43
N ALA A 244 -7.56 19.23 3.62
CA ALA A 244 -7.76 18.85 2.21
C ALA A 244 -6.58 19.26 1.31
N GLY A 245 -5.78 20.25 1.71
CA GLY A 245 -4.57 20.71 1.01
C GLY A 245 -3.28 20.05 1.50
N VAL A 246 -3.30 19.42 2.68
CA VAL A 246 -2.13 18.74 3.26
C VAL A 246 -1.85 17.43 2.52
N SER A 247 -0.61 17.27 2.04
CA SER A 247 -0.19 16.01 1.39
C SER A 247 0.09 14.90 2.41
N TYR A 248 0.09 13.66 1.93
CA TYR A 248 0.49 12.51 2.75
C TYR A 248 1.91 12.67 3.32
N THR A 249 2.87 13.12 2.52
CA THR A 249 4.24 13.38 2.96
C THR A 249 4.30 14.49 4.01
N ASP A 250 3.51 15.56 3.87
CA ASP A 250 3.46 16.64 4.88
C ASP A 250 2.92 16.11 6.20
N ALA A 251 1.89 15.25 6.17
CA ALA A 251 1.36 14.61 7.37
C ALA A 251 2.41 13.70 8.04
N GLN A 252 3.17 12.93 7.26
CA GLN A 252 4.29 12.13 7.79
C GLN A 252 5.37 13.00 8.44
N ILE A 253 5.70 14.15 7.84
CA ILE A 253 6.66 15.11 8.41
C ILE A 253 6.14 15.72 9.72
N LEU A 254 4.85 16.09 9.77
CA LEU A 254 4.23 16.60 11.01
C LEU A 254 4.38 15.62 12.17
N PHE A 255 4.09 14.34 11.93
CA PHE A 255 4.23 13.30 12.96
C PHE A 255 5.69 13.03 13.30
N SER A 256 6.56 12.84 12.31
CA SER A 256 7.97 12.52 12.51
C SER A 256 8.74 13.64 13.26
N SER A 257 8.35 14.90 13.04
CA SER A 257 8.92 16.06 13.73
C SER A 257 8.37 16.28 15.15
N GLY A 258 7.44 15.46 15.62
CA GLY A 258 6.80 15.62 16.93
C GLY A 258 5.81 16.79 17.02
N LYS A 259 5.42 17.40 15.90
CA LYS A 259 4.39 18.45 15.86
C LYS A 259 2.98 17.89 15.93
N ALA A 260 2.82 16.61 15.61
CA ALA A 260 1.57 15.90 15.80
C ALA A 260 1.76 14.67 16.70
N ALA A 261 0.72 14.31 17.44
CA ALA A 261 0.77 13.25 18.44
C ALA A 261 0.37 11.87 17.90
N MET A 262 -0.52 11.82 16.93
CA MET A 262 -1.12 10.61 16.38
C MET A 262 -1.11 10.65 14.85
N PHE A 263 -1.06 9.45 14.23
CA PHE A 263 -1.12 9.27 12.79
C PHE A 263 -2.08 8.11 12.45
N PRO A 264 -3.24 8.35 11.84
CA PRO A 264 -4.09 7.28 11.34
C PRO A 264 -3.52 6.70 10.05
N GLY A 265 -3.14 5.43 10.04
CA GLY A 265 -2.51 4.79 8.90
C GLY A 265 -2.35 3.29 9.05
N GLY A 266 -1.56 2.68 8.17
CA GLY A 266 -1.28 1.26 8.16
C GLY A 266 0.09 0.90 8.72
N LEU A 267 0.40 -0.41 8.73
CA LEU A 267 1.69 -0.91 9.22
C LEU A 267 2.89 -0.37 8.43
N TRP A 268 2.72 -0.03 7.16
CA TRP A 268 3.77 0.54 6.32
C TRP A 268 4.41 1.81 6.91
N GLU A 269 3.70 2.51 7.78
CA GLU A 269 4.21 3.70 8.46
C GLU A 269 5.28 3.37 9.51
N LEU A 270 5.26 2.17 10.08
CA LEU A 270 6.19 1.79 11.15
C LEU A 270 7.64 1.77 10.68
N ASN A 271 7.88 1.36 9.42
CA ASN A 271 9.22 1.43 8.83
C ASN A 271 9.61 2.88 8.59
N PHE A 272 8.74 3.65 7.93
CA PHE A 272 9.00 5.06 7.65
C PHE A 272 9.31 5.87 8.91
N PHE A 273 8.48 5.73 9.94
CA PHE A 273 8.71 6.44 11.21
C PHE A 273 9.92 5.91 11.98
N GLY A 274 10.25 4.62 11.86
CA GLY A 274 11.48 4.06 12.42
C GLY A 274 12.75 4.71 11.85
N GLU A 275 12.72 5.07 10.57
CA GLU A 275 13.84 5.72 9.87
C GLU A 275 13.87 7.24 10.07
N HIS A 276 12.72 7.91 10.05
CA HIS A 276 12.60 9.38 10.00
C HIS A 276 12.22 10.04 11.32
N ALA A 277 11.61 9.30 12.25
CA ALA A 277 11.26 9.78 13.59
C ALA A 277 12.21 9.19 14.65
N LYS A 278 13.52 9.39 14.47
CA LYS A 278 14.55 8.80 15.34
C LYS A 278 14.33 9.14 16.82
N GLY A 279 14.33 8.11 17.66
CA GLY A 279 14.12 8.25 19.11
C GLY A 279 12.65 8.38 19.52
N VAL A 280 11.71 8.29 18.59
CA VAL A 280 10.28 8.23 18.89
C VAL A 280 9.89 6.79 19.21
N ASP A 281 9.44 6.52 20.43
CA ASP A 281 8.80 5.28 20.81
C ASP A 281 7.34 5.30 20.33
N LEU A 282 7.00 4.37 19.44
CA LEU A 282 5.69 4.27 18.81
C LEU A 282 4.79 3.32 19.60
N GLY A 283 3.51 3.65 19.66
CA GLY A 283 2.46 2.75 20.06
C GLY A 283 1.34 2.75 19.04
N VAL A 284 0.40 1.84 19.17
CA VAL A 284 -0.79 1.77 18.34
C VAL A 284 -2.05 1.62 19.20
N PHE A 285 -3.17 2.07 18.66
CA PHE A 285 -4.47 1.74 19.22
C PHE A 285 -5.52 1.69 18.10
N THR A 286 -6.59 0.96 18.38
CA THR A 286 -7.77 0.92 17.51
C THR A 286 -8.76 1.95 18.04
N PRO A 287 -9.21 2.94 17.23
CA PRO A 287 -10.13 3.97 17.70
C PRO A 287 -11.41 3.36 18.27
N PRO A 288 -11.74 3.65 19.53
CA PRO A 288 -13.02 3.24 20.11
C PRO A 288 -14.17 4.06 19.53
N THR A 289 -15.37 3.51 19.57
CA THR A 289 -16.62 4.20 19.20
C THR A 289 -17.46 4.51 20.45
N PRO A 290 -18.48 5.36 20.35
CA PRO A 290 -19.41 5.59 21.46
C PRO A 290 -20.08 4.30 21.95
N GLU A 291 -20.26 3.31 21.06
CA GLU A 291 -20.93 2.04 21.38
C GLU A 291 -19.97 0.98 21.97
N GLY A 292 -18.66 1.19 21.90
CA GLY A 292 -17.70 0.24 22.44
C GLY A 292 -16.32 0.23 21.77
N GLU A 293 -15.69 -0.93 21.83
CA GLU A 293 -14.34 -1.12 21.32
C GLU A 293 -14.27 -1.02 19.80
N GLY A 294 -13.16 -0.49 19.31
CA GLY A 294 -12.90 -0.36 17.88
C GLY A 294 -12.60 -1.69 17.19
N VAL A 295 -12.75 -1.70 15.88
CA VAL A 295 -12.34 -2.78 14.98
C VAL A 295 -11.07 -2.36 14.25
N MET A 296 -10.09 -3.23 14.15
CA MET A 296 -8.85 -3.01 13.38
C MET A 296 -9.04 -3.56 11.97
N PRO A 297 -9.29 -2.71 10.95
CA PRO A 297 -9.41 -3.22 9.59
C PRO A 297 -8.07 -3.75 9.09
N GLY A 298 -8.11 -4.82 8.28
CA GLY A 298 -6.93 -5.37 7.63
C GLY A 298 -7.21 -5.83 6.22
N PHE A 299 -6.16 -6.02 5.43
CA PHE A 299 -6.26 -6.45 4.04
C PHE A 299 -4.97 -7.11 3.54
N THR A 300 -5.11 -7.99 2.55
CA THR A 300 -3.97 -8.45 1.75
C THR A 300 -3.56 -7.32 0.81
N ASP A 301 -2.31 -6.87 0.92
CA ASP A 301 -1.85 -5.66 0.21
C ASP A 301 -1.55 -5.93 -1.26
N GLY A 302 -0.85 -7.03 -1.56
CA GLY A 302 -0.51 -7.37 -2.92
C GLY A 302 0.17 -8.71 -3.06
N SER A 303 0.69 -8.96 -4.26
CA SER A 303 1.37 -10.19 -4.59
C SER A 303 2.50 -9.97 -5.59
N TYR A 304 3.48 -10.88 -5.66
CA TYR A 304 4.48 -10.93 -6.72
C TYR A 304 3.96 -11.76 -7.88
N GLY A 305 3.70 -11.13 -9.01
CA GLY A 305 3.33 -11.80 -10.24
C GLY A 305 4.47 -11.97 -11.21
N VAL A 306 4.42 -13.02 -12.02
CA VAL A 306 5.41 -13.32 -13.06
C VAL A 306 4.87 -12.88 -14.42
N ASN A 307 5.65 -12.10 -15.15
CA ASN A 307 5.30 -11.63 -16.49
C ASN A 307 5.24 -12.82 -17.48
N VAL A 308 4.16 -12.93 -18.23
CA VAL A 308 4.02 -13.98 -19.24
C VAL A 308 5.10 -13.93 -20.32
N LYS A 309 5.66 -12.74 -20.59
CA LYS A 309 6.68 -12.49 -21.59
C LYS A 309 8.12 -12.60 -21.07
N THR A 310 8.34 -12.97 -19.80
CA THR A 310 9.70 -13.14 -19.26
C THR A 310 10.51 -14.12 -20.10
N ARG A 311 11.75 -13.77 -20.39
CA ARG A 311 12.73 -14.67 -21.07
C ARG A 311 13.39 -15.65 -20.11
N HIS A 312 13.24 -15.41 -18.79
CA HIS A 312 13.85 -16.16 -17.69
C HIS A 312 12.80 -16.90 -16.86
N LYS A 313 11.83 -17.55 -17.53
CA LYS A 313 10.66 -18.15 -16.89
C LYS A 313 11.03 -19.12 -15.76
N ALA A 314 12.02 -19.98 -15.98
CA ALA A 314 12.42 -20.98 -14.99
C ALA A 314 13.01 -20.32 -13.74
N GLU A 315 13.84 -19.29 -13.91
CA GLU A 315 14.47 -18.53 -12.84
C GLU A 315 13.45 -17.67 -12.10
N ALA A 316 12.54 -17.01 -12.82
CA ALA A 316 11.45 -16.23 -12.26
C ALA A 316 10.50 -17.07 -11.38
N LEU A 317 10.18 -18.31 -11.82
CA LEU A 317 9.38 -19.24 -11.02
C LEU A 317 10.12 -19.74 -9.78
N LYS A 318 11.44 -20.00 -9.86
CA LYS A 318 12.26 -20.33 -8.69
C LYS A 318 12.32 -19.17 -7.69
N PHE A 319 12.46 -17.94 -8.21
CA PHE A 319 12.42 -16.75 -7.36
C PHE A 319 11.04 -16.58 -6.71
N ALA A 320 9.94 -16.75 -7.45
CA ALA A 320 8.58 -16.74 -6.91
C ALA A 320 8.38 -17.83 -5.83
N ALA A 321 8.98 -19.02 -6.00
CA ALA A 321 8.94 -20.06 -4.98
C ALA A 321 9.68 -19.66 -3.70
N TRP A 322 10.82 -18.98 -3.83
CA TRP A 322 11.54 -18.44 -2.67
C TRP A 322 10.75 -17.32 -1.98
N LEU A 323 10.10 -16.43 -2.73
CA LEU A 323 9.22 -15.38 -2.19
C LEU A 323 8.04 -15.95 -1.39
N ALA A 324 7.61 -17.19 -1.67
CA ALA A 324 6.60 -17.92 -0.90
C ALA A 324 7.17 -18.68 0.31
N SER A 325 8.46 -18.56 0.61
CA SER A 325 9.13 -19.28 1.70
C SER A 325 9.05 -18.53 3.03
N LYS A 326 9.13 -19.28 4.15
CA LYS A 326 9.21 -18.68 5.49
C LYS A 326 10.47 -17.83 5.69
N ASP A 327 11.56 -18.15 5.01
CA ASP A 327 12.80 -17.40 5.14
C ASP A 327 12.65 -16.00 4.53
N TYR A 328 12.08 -15.91 3.33
CA TYR A 328 11.71 -14.61 2.76
C TYR A 328 10.66 -13.90 3.62
N GLY A 329 9.62 -14.59 4.06
CA GLY A 329 8.58 -14.00 4.90
C GLY A 329 9.12 -13.37 6.19
N ARG A 330 10.10 -14.01 6.87
CA ARG A 330 10.79 -13.43 8.03
C ARG A 330 11.61 -12.20 7.62
N LEU A 331 12.40 -12.32 6.56
CA LEU A 331 13.21 -11.23 6.05
C LEU A 331 12.35 -10.01 5.68
N PHE A 332 11.22 -10.24 5.01
CA PHE A 332 10.23 -9.22 4.67
C PHE A 332 9.69 -8.53 5.93
N THR A 333 9.23 -9.31 6.91
CA THR A 333 8.68 -8.75 8.16
C THR A 333 9.72 -7.99 8.97
N ASP A 334 10.94 -8.50 9.08
CA ASP A 334 12.01 -7.87 9.86
C ASP A 334 12.55 -6.60 9.16
N THR A 335 12.52 -6.56 7.82
CA THR A 335 13.00 -5.40 7.05
C THR A 335 11.96 -4.30 6.97
N LEU A 336 10.70 -4.63 6.67
CA LEU A 336 9.65 -3.64 6.39
C LEU A 336 8.75 -3.35 7.59
N ARG A 337 8.83 -4.14 8.66
CA ARG A 337 7.93 -4.06 9.83
C ARG A 337 6.45 -4.19 9.45
N ILE A 338 6.17 -5.09 8.49
CA ILE A 338 4.84 -5.41 7.97
C ILE A 338 4.64 -6.92 8.14
N PHE A 339 3.42 -7.36 8.39
CA PHE A 339 3.14 -8.80 8.44
C PHE A 339 3.32 -9.43 7.06
N SER A 340 4.18 -10.42 6.98
CA SER A 340 4.25 -11.27 5.79
C SER A 340 2.94 -12.04 5.63
N ALA A 341 2.48 -12.17 4.40
CA ALA A 341 1.37 -13.05 4.04
C ALA A 341 1.76 -14.53 4.08
N VAL A 342 3.05 -14.84 4.12
CA VAL A 342 3.57 -16.22 4.22
C VAL A 342 3.14 -16.84 5.56
N PRO A 343 2.43 -17.97 5.57
CA PRO A 343 1.89 -18.55 6.78
C PRO A 343 2.96 -18.97 7.81
N GLY A 344 2.68 -18.71 9.09
CA GLY A 344 3.53 -19.12 10.21
C GLY A 344 4.82 -18.31 10.34
N VAL A 345 4.88 -17.12 9.74
CA VAL A 345 5.91 -16.11 10.01
C VAL A 345 5.53 -15.35 11.28
N THR A 346 6.50 -15.18 12.19
CA THR A 346 6.36 -14.41 13.43
C THR A 346 7.40 -13.30 13.46
N SER A 347 7.08 -12.19 14.09
CA SER A 347 7.99 -11.05 14.27
C SER A 347 8.72 -11.12 15.61
N LYS A 348 9.94 -10.55 15.67
CA LYS A 348 10.65 -10.25 16.91
C LYS A 348 10.33 -8.84 17.44
N ASP A 349 9.66 -8.01 16.66
CA ASP A 349 9.27 -6.66 17.04
C ASP A 349 8.10 -6.70 18.04
N PRO A 350 8.27 -6.18 19.27
CA PRO A 350 7.21 -6.20 20.27
C PRO A 350 5.94 -5.46 19.84
N LEU A 351 6.10 -4.35 19.07
CA LEU A 351 4.96 -3.58 18.59
C LEU A 351 4.16 -4.36 17.54
N LEU A 352 4.82 -5.07 16.63
CA LEU A 352 4.13 -5.94 15.68
C LEU A 352 3.41 -7.09 16.40
N ASN A 353 3.98 -7.64 17.47
CA ASN A 353 3.32 -8.68 18.26
C ASN A 353 2.06 -8.15 18.97
N GLU A 354 2.10 -6.91 19.49
CA GLU A 354 0.94 -6.22 20.06
C GLU A 354 -0.15 -6.00 19.01
N VAL A 355 0.21 -5.51 17.81
CA VAL A 355 -0.72 -5.34 16.69
C VAL A 355 -1.32 -6.67 16.28
N SER A 356 -0.50 -7.73 16.16
CA SER A 356 -0.97 -9.07 15.80
C SER A 356 -1.99 -9.61 16.80
N ALA A 357 -1.73 -9.47 18.10
CA ALA A 357 -2.65 -9.87 19.15
C ALA A 357 -3.97 -9.08 19.09
N THR A 358 -3.89 -7.77 18.86
CA THR A 358 -5.07 -6.91 18.71
C THR A 358 -5.88 -7.30 17.46
N PHE A 359 -5.21 -7.53 16.34
CA PHE A 359 -5.87 -7.94 15.10
C PHE A 359 -6.53 -9.33 15.22
N ALA A 360 -5.91 -10.27 15.93
CA ALA A 360 -6.50 -11.57 16.20
C ALA A 360 -7.80 -11.49 17.03
N GLN A 361 -7.91 -10.50 17.92
CA GLN A 361 -9.07 -10.31 18.80
C GLN A 361 -10.16 -9.42 18.15
N ARG A 362 -9.77 -8.39 17.40
CA ARG A 362 -10.65 -7.31 16.92
C ARG A 362 -10.45 -6.99 15.45
N GLY A 363 -9.83 -7.89 14.69
CA GLY A 363 -9.62 -7.71 13.26
C GLY A 363 -10.92 -7.76 12.48
N GLY A 364 -10.96 -6.99 11.40
CA GLY A 364 -12.01 -7.02 10.39
C GLY A 364 -11.44 -6.73 9.01
N THR A 365 -12.24 -6.91 7.99
CA THR A 365 -11.83 -6.62 6.60
C THR A 365 -11.89 -5.13 6.32
N TYR A 366 -10.85 -4.60 5.69
CA TYR A 366 -10.91 -3.26 5.10
C TYR A 366 -11.87 -3.29 3.90
N PHE A 367 -12.97 -2.57 4.02
CA PHE A 367 -14.11 -2.69 3.11
C PHE A 367 -13.78 -2.37 1.64
N MET A 368 -12.88 -1.42 1.36
CA MET A 368 -12.53 -1.09 -0.02
C MET A 368 -11.78 -2.20 -0.76
N ASN A 369 -11.16 -3.16 -0.08
CA ASN A 369 -10.65 -4.35 -0.75
C ASN A 369 -11.76 -5.18 -1.42
N GLU A 370 -12.98 -5.07 -0.91
CA GLU A 370 -14.15 -5.81 -1.40
C GLU A 370 -14.98 -5.02 -2.43
N PHE A 371 -14.81 -3.70 -2.47
CA PHE A 371 -15.67 -2.81 -3.27
C PHE A 371 -14.90 -1.85 -4.21
N ALA A 372 -13.63 -2.12 -4.51
CA ALA A 372 -12.81 -1.26 -5.37
C ALA A 372 -12.95 -1.54 -6.87
N TYR A 373 -14.00 -2.23 -7.32
CA TYR A 373 -14.24 -2.59 -8.72
C TYR A 373 -14.92 -1.46 -9.51
N GLY A 374 -15.08 -1.69 -10.80
CA GLY A 374 -15.73 -0.77 -11.72
C GLY A 374 -14.76 0.09 -12.55
N ASN A 375 -15.31 0.91 -13.46
CA ASN A 375 -14.55 1.88 -14.26
C ASN A 375 -15.36 3.17 -14.46
N PRO A 376 -15.03 4.33 -13.78
CA PRO A 376 -13.94 4.41 -12.78
C PRO A 376 -14.19 3.47 -11.59
N THR A 377 -13.11 3.10 -10.88
CA THR A 377 -13.26 2.20 -9.73
C THR A 377 -14.09 2.87 -8.62
N SER A 378 -14.86 2.09 -7.87
CA SER A 378 -15.61 2.60 -6.73
C SER A 378 -14.72 3.21 -5.66
N ALA A 379 -13.45 2.75 -5.57
CA ALA A 379 -12.44 3.39 -4.72
C ALA A 379 -12.16 4.83 -5.16
N THR A 380 -11.93 5.07 -6.45
CA THR A 380 -11.71 6.41 -7.01
C THR A 380 -12.92 7.32 -6.81
N VAL A 381 -14.14 6.80 -7.05
CA VAL A 381 -15.38 7.56 -6.84
C VAL A 381 -15.52 7.96 -5.38
N PHE A 382 -15.30 7.01 -4.47
CA PHE A 382 -15.45 7.24 -3.04
C PHE A 382 -14.38 8.17 -2.47
N SER A 383 -13.12 8.02 -2.89
CA SER A 383 -12.03 8.94 -2.51
C SER A 383 -12.38 10.39 -2.83
N LYS A 384 -12.86 10.64 -4.05
CA LYS A 384 -13.30 11.98 -4.46
C LYS A 384 -14.52 12.49 -3.66
N ALA A 385 -15.50 11.62 -3.41
CA ALA A 385 -16.66 11.97 -2.60
C ALA A 385 -16.27 12.34 -1.16
N LEU A 386 -15.34 11.60 -0.55
CA LEU A 386 -14.82 11.93 0.78
C LEU A 386 -14.03 13.25 0.78
N GLN A 387 -13.29 13.57 -0.29
CA GLN A 387 -12.60 14.85 -0.41
C GLN A 387 -13.60 16.02 -0.51
N GLU A 388 -14.64 15.90 -1.33
CA GLU A 388 -15.71 16.89 -1.42
C GLU A 388 -16.46 17.05 -0.07
N MET A 389 -16.65 15.94 0.66
CA MET A 389 -17.23 15.95 2.01
C MET A 389 -16.35 16.72 3.00
N LEU A 390 -15.02 16.49 3.02
CA LEU A 390 -14.08 17.23 3.87
C LEU A 390 -14.05 18.73 3.53
N LEU A 391 -14.24 19.08 2.25
CA LEU A 391 -14.37 20.46 1.80
C LEU A 391 -15.73 21.09 2.16
N GLY A 392 -16.67 20.31 2.71
CA GLY A 392 -18.03 20.77 3.06
C GLY A 392 -18.94 20.99 1.86
N ARG A 393 -18.62 20.42 0.69
CA ARG A 393 -19.40 20.58 -0.55
C ARG A 393 -20.55 19.58 -0.64
N ILE A 394 -20.38 18.41 -0.04
CA ILE A 394 -21.42 17.38 0.06
C ILE A 394 -21.47 16.84 1.49
N SER A 395 -22.59 16.24 1.85
CA SER A 395 -22.79 15.54 3.12
C SER A 395 -22.19 14.13 3.09
N ALA A 396 -21.97 13.53 4.27
CA ALA A 396 -21.58 12.13 4.40
C ALA A 396 -22.59 11.18 3.73
N LYS A 397 -23.89 11.51 3.79
CA LYS A 397 -24.94 10.75 3.11
C LYS A 397 -24.77 10.77 1.59
N GLU A 398 -24.51 11.94 1.01
CA GLU A 398 -24.30 12.07 -0.43
C GLU A 398 -23.02 11.34 -0.88
N ALA A 399 -21.96 11.36 -0.07
CA ALA A 399 -20.76 10.58 -0.34
C ALA A 399 -21.04 9.06 -0.34
N ALA A 400 -21.81 8.57 0.62
CA ALA A 400 -22.23 7.18 0.68
C ALA A 400 -23.15 6.79 -0.50
N GLU A 401 -24.08 7.66 -0.91
CA GLU A 401 -24.93 7.45 -2.08
C GLU A 401 -24.14 7.42 -3.39
N GLN A 402 -23.07 8.19 -3.52
CA GLN A 402 -22.16 8.11 -4.67
C GLN A 402 -21.46 6.76 -4.72
N LEU A 403 -21.00 6.22 -3.57
CA LEU A 403 -20.43 4.90 -3.49
C LEU A 403 -21.45 3.82 -3.87
N ASP A 404 -22.70 3.89 -3.37
CA ASP A 404 -23.77 2.98 -3.75
C ASP A 404 -24.00 2.95 -5.27
N LYS A 405 -24.09 4.13 -5.89
CA LYS A 405 -24.26 4.25 -7.34
C LYS A 405 -23.11 3.59 -8.11
N SER A 406 -21.88 3.81 -7.65
CA SER A 406 -20.70 3.22 -8.27
C SER A 406 -20.69 1.69 -8.12
N VAL A 407 -20.91 1.19 -6.91
CA VAL A 407 -20.93 -0.27 -6.63
C VAL A 407 -22.05 -0.98 -7.41
N ALA A 408 -23.20 -0.35 -7.56
CA ALA A 408 -24.32 -0.91 -8.32
C ALA A 408 -24.03 -1.11 -9.82
N THR A 409 -22.94 -0.54 -10.35
CA THR A 409 -22.58 -0.73 -11.78
C THR A 409 -21.90 -2.06 -12.07
N TRP A 410 -21.40 -2.74 -11.04
CA TRP A 410 -20.63 -3.98 -11.20
C TRP A 410 -21.04 -5.11 -10.21
N LEU A 411 -21.66 -4.79 -9.07
CA LEU A 411 -22.19 -5.74 -8.09
C LEU A 411 -23.63 -6.14 -8.45
#